data_a26a7a133d7a6ae41171d1c3bd6d67f7
#
_entry.id   a26a7a133d7a6ae41171d1c3bd6d67f7
#
_cell.length_a   1.000
_cell.length_b   1.000
_cell.length_c   1.000
_cell.angle_alpha   90.00
_cell.angle_beta   90.00
_cell.angle_gamma   90.00
#
_symmetry.space_group_name_H-M   'P 1'
#
loop_
_entity.id
_entity.type
_entity.pdbx_description
1 polymer ?
#
loop_
_entity_poly.entity_id
_entity_poly.type
_entity_poly.pdbx_seq_one_letter_code
_entity_poly.pdbx_strand_id
1 'polypeptide(L)'
;QTFIAIPEHEHLARCLAAYDLIGLQTKSDVASLIDYTVNSAFGSILSDGRIRLFDRIATVGAFPIGIDVEDFANPKRDSRLVQGHGVSRIVGVDRLDYTKGLPQKFRAFGRFLEKNPQYRGQVVLTQIAPPTRESVEAYLGIRQELESLAGSINGRFGELDWVPIHYIHRSTPRRRLAGIYRSARIGMVTPLRDGMNLVAKEYVAAQDPEDPGVLILSRFAGAAEELDAALIVNPYDIEATSDVMRGALEMSLDERRGRHQALMAMVKKNNIGAWCQSFLAALSRASSPDDPANWFQPEPIRDALENLKRAGARRPVSKRSAETASTTLPLAGFHRPSEREAM
;
A
#
# COMPACT_ATOMS: atom_id res chain seq x y z
N GLN A 1 11.78 5.10 -15.88
CA GLN A 1 11.76 4.08 -16.97
C GLN A 1 10.33 3.57 -17.22
N THR A 2 9.56 3.17 -16.19
CA THR A 2 8.20 2.63 -16.38
C THR A 2 7.22 3.64 -17.00
N PHE A 3 7.38 4.94 -16.70
CA PHE A 3 6.52 5.99 -17.25
C PHE A 3 6.71 6.14 -18.77
N ILE A 4 7.95 6.04 -19.27
CA ILE A 4 8.28 6.12 -20.69
C ILE A 4 7.68 4.95 -21.50
N ALA A 5 7.40 3.82 -20.85
CA ALA A 5 6.76 2.67 -21.49
C ALA A 5 5.28 2.90 -21.85
N ILE A 6 4.66 3.97 -21.34
CA ILE A 6 3.29 4.36 -21.70
C ILE A 6 3.35 5.11 -23.03
N PRO A 7 2.64 4.68 -24.10
CA PRO A 7 2.67 5.34 -25.38
C PRO A 7 2.36 6.84 -25.32
N GLU A 8 1.41 7.24 -24.46
CA GLU A 8 0.95 8.62 -24.29
C GLU A 8 1.69 9.39 -23.18
N HIS A 9 2.90 8.94 -22.78
CA HIS A 9 3.63 9.55 -21.67
C HIS A 9 3.93 11.05 -21.86
N GLU A 10 4.18 11.48 -23.11
CA GLU A 10 4.40 12.91 -23.42
C GLU A 10 3.15 13.75 -23.20
N HIS A 11 1.98 13.22 -23.62
CA HIS A 11 0.70 13.89 -23.41
C HIS A 11 0.40 14.02 -21.91
N LEU A 12 0.64 12.98 -21.14
CA LEU A 12 0.51 13.02 -19.67
C LEU A 12 1.46 14.05 -19.04
N ALA A 13 2.69 14.12 -19.52
CA ALA A 13 3.65 15.12 -19.04
C ALA A 13 3.20 16.57 -19.35
N ARG A 14 2.58 16.81 -20.53
CA ARG A 14 1.96 18.10 -20.84
C ARG A 14 0.84 18.45 -19.88
N CYS A 15 0.01 17.48 -19.49
CA CYS A 15 -1.04 17.71 -18.49
C CYS A 15 -0.45 18.07 -17.12
N LEU A 16 0.69 17.50 -16.72
CA LEU A 16 1.39 17.89 -15.49
C LEU A 16 1.89 19.33 -15.52
N ALA A 17 2.28 19.84 -16.68
CA ALA A 17 2.72 21.22 -16.85
C ALA A 17 1.61 22.27 -16.60
N ALA A 18 0.36 21.85 -16.51
CA ALA A 18 -0.76 22.75 -16.18
C ALA A 18 -0.82 23.14 -14.69
N TYR A 19 -0.02 22.50 -13.82
CA TYR A 19 -0.01 22.75 -12.38
C TYR A 19 1.19 23.63 -11.98
N ASP A 20 0.97 24.55 -11.03
CA ASP A 20 2.01 25.41 -10.47
C ASP A 20 2.92 24.61 -9.51
N LEU A 21 2.36 23.59 -8.84
CA LEU A 21 3.05 22.70 -7.92
C LEU A 21 2.78 21.25 -8.26
N ILE A 22 3.84 20.48 -8.42
CA ILE A 22 3.80 19.01 -8.58
C ILE A 22 4.37 18.38 -7.31
N GLY A 23 3.49 17.81 -6.48
CA GLY A 23 3.86 17.14 -5.25
C GLY A 23 4.00 15.62 -5.45
N LEU A 24 5.15 15.06 -5.08
CA LEU A 24 5.46 13.64 -5.13
C LEU A 24 5.70 13.10 -3.73
N GLN A 25 5.71 11.77 -3.56
CA GLN A 25 5.82 11.17 -2.24
C GLN A 25 7.25 11.16 -1.69
N THR A 26 8.25 10.98 -2.56
CA THR A 26 9.65 10.78 -2.15
C THR A 26 10.59 11.69 -2.92
N LYS A 27 11.80 11.88 -2.36
CA LYS A 27 12.87 12.56 -3.07
C LYS A 27 13.30 11.80 -4.34
N SER A 28 13.28 10.47 -4.29
CA SER A 28 13.57 9.62 -5.43
C SER A 28 12.55 9.79 -6.56
N ASP A 29 11.27 9.99 -6.22
CA ASP A 29 10.23 10.28 -7.21
C ASP A 29 10.46 11.64 -7.87
N VAL A 30 10.83 12.67 -7.07
CA VAL A 30 11.19 13.99 -7.57
C VAL A 30 12.39 13.91 -8.54
N ALA A 31 13.46 13.23 -8.12
CA ALA A 31 14.64 13.03 -8.96
C ALA A 31 14.28 12.31 -10.28
N SER A 32 13.40 11.30 -10.21
CA SER A 32 12.93 10.57 -11.40
C SER A 32 12.11 11.45 -12.36
N LEU A 33 11.28 12.34 -11.84
CA LEU A 33 10.52 13.29 -12.67
C LEU A 33 11.45 14.32 -13.32
N ILE A 34 12.42 14.84 -12.56
CA ILE A 34 13.42 15.77 -13.09
C ILE A 34 14.26 15.11 -14.19
N ASP A 35 14.76 13.90 -13.95
CA ASP A 35 15.52 13.13 -14.93
C ASP A 35 14.72 12.89 -16.22
N TYR A 36 13.46 12.49 -16.09
CA TYR A 36 12.56 12.35 -17.22
C TYR A 36 12.41 13.67 -18.00
N THR A 37 12.18 14.77 -17.29
CA THR A 37 11.99 16.10 -17.88
C THR A 37 13.20 16.55 -18.70
N VAL A 38 14.40 16.39 -18.14
CA VAL A 38 15.65 16.81 -18.78
C VAL A 38 16.02 15.92 -19.95
N ASN A 39 15.93 14.59 -19.78
CA ASN A 39 16.39 13.62 -20.78
C ASN A 39 15.40 13.44 -21.95
N SER A 40 14.12 13.73 -21.75
CA SER A 40 13.13 13.66 -22.83
C SER A 40 13.01 14.96 -23.64
N ALA A 41 13.92 15.94 -23.43
CA ALA A 41 14.00 17.24 -24.11
C ALA A 41 12.74 18.12 -23.98
N PHE A 42 11.83 17.82 -23.05
CA PHE A 42 10.63 18.63 -22.84
C PHE A 42 10.87 19.84 -21.93
N GLY A 43 11.97 19.87 -21.21
CA GLY A 43 12.22 20.92 -20.25
C GLY A 43 13.63 21.01 -19.71
N SER A 44 13.80 21.88 -18.74
CA SER A 44 15.07 22.21 -18.10
C SER A 44 14.87 22.56 -16.64
N ILE A 45 15.94 22.48 -15.85
CA ILE A 45 15.98 22.97 -14.47
C ILE A 45 16.38 24.44 -14.52
N LEU A 46 15.63 25.29 -13.81
CA LEU A 46 15.95 26.70 -13.66
C LEU A 46 16.93 26.93 -12.50
N SER A 47 17.57 28.10 -12.46
CA SER A 47 18.55 28.46 -11.43
C SER A 47 17.98 28.52 -10.00
N ASP A 48 16.66 28.68 -9.86
CA ASP A 48 15.92 28.68 -8.60
C ASP A 48 15.39 27.30 -8.18
N GLY A 49 15.71 26.23 -8.95
CA GLY A 49 15.29 24.85 -8.69
C GLY A 49 13.91 24.48 -9.23
N ARG A 50 13.18 25.43 -9.80
CA ARG A 50 11.95 25.11 -10.54
C ARG A 50 12.26 24.39 -11.84
N ILE A 51 11.28 23.72 -12.40
CA ILE A 51 11.43 23.05 -13.70
C ILE A 51 10.62 23.79 -14.76
N ARG A 52 11.20 23.91 -15.95
CA ARG A 52 10.48 24.27 -17.16
C ARG A 52 10.00 22.98 -17.83
N LEU A 53 8.70 22.82 -17.97
CA LEU A 53 8.04 21.75 -18.68
C LEU A 53 7.33 22.36 -19.90
N PHE A 54 7.83 22.04 -21.11
CA PHE A 54 7.35 22.68 -22.34
C PHE A 54 7.47 24.22 -22.25
N ASP A 55 6.37 24.93 -22.33
CA ASP A 55 6.25 26.38 -22.25
C ASP A 55 5.90 26.91 -20.84
N ARG A 56 5.81 26.03 -19.85
CA ARG A 56 5.38 26.36 -18.48
C ARG A 56 6.46 26.11 -17.43
N ILE A 57 6.37 26.84 -16.32
CA ILE A 57 7.25 26.68 -15.16
C ILE A 57 6.43 26.10 -14.02
N ALA A 58 6.95 25.05 -13.39
CA ALA A 58 6.33 24.40 -12.25
C ALA A 58 7.33 24.20 -11.10
N THR A 59 6.84 24.29 -9.89
CA THR A 59 7.57 23.84 -8.69
C THR A 59 7.37 22.33 -8.51
N VAL A 60 8.45 21.60 -8.24
CA VAL A 60 8.39 20.17 -7.92
C VAL A 60 8.95 19.95 -6.53
N GLY A 61 8.25 19.16 -5.72
CA GLY A 61 8.69 18.89 -4.36
C GLY A 61 8.27 17.50 -3.84
N ALA A 62 9.03 17.00 -2.85
CA ALA A 62 8.65 15.79 -2.12
C ALA A 62 7.77 16.17 -0.92
N PHE A 63 6.59 15.57 -0.86
CA PHE A 63 5.61 15.75 0.20
C PHE A 63 5.18 14.37 0.72
N PRO A 64 6.02 13.73 1.54
CA PRO A 64 5.75 12.39 2.06
C PRO A 64 4.53 12.44 2.99
N ILE A 65 3.44 11.80 2.58
CA ILE A 65 2.19 11.79 3.35
C ILE A 65 2.37 11.07 4.69
N GLY A 66 1.88 11.70 5.76
CA GLY A 66 1.85 11.14 7.11
C GLY A 66 0.52 10.50 7.47
N ILE A 67 0.43 10.07 8.71
CA ILE A 67 -0.80 9.55 9.35
C ILE A 67 -1.23 10.47 10.49
N ASP A 68 -2.49 10.36 10.91
CA ASP A 68 -2.89 10.82 12.23
C ASP A 68 -2.40 9.80 13.27
N VAL A 69 -1.40 10.22 14.06
CA VAL A 69 -0.75 9.33 15.03
C VAL A 69 -1.71 8.92 16.13
N GLU A 70 -2.62 9.82 16.54
CA GLU A 70 -3.55 9.58 17.64
C GLU A 70 -4.60 8.50 17.30
N ASP A 71 -4.92 8.32 16.03
CA ASP A 71 -5.81 7.25 15.56
C ASP A 71 -5.28 5.83 15.89
N PHE A 72 -3.97 5.71 16.06
CA PHE A 72 -3.27 4.45 16.35
C PHE A 72 -2.65 4.43 17.74
N ALA A 73 -2.53 5.58 18.42
CA ALA A 73 -1.95 5.65 19.76
C ALA A 73 -2.80 4.85 20.77
N ASN A 74 -2.12 4.12 21.65
CA ASN A 74 -2.72 3.39 22.76
C ASN A 74 -3.93 2.49 22.44
N PRO A 75 -3.92 1.72 21.34
CA PRO A 75 -5.00 0.79 21.07
C PRO A 75 -5.02 -0.32 22.13
N LYS A 76 -6.21 -0.79 22.50
CA LYS A 76 -6.32 -2.01 23.30
C LYS A 76 -5.79 -3.19 22.48
N ARG A 77 -4.93 -4.02 23.07
CA ARG A 77 -4.53 -5.29 22.45
C ARG A 77 -5.80 -6.12 22.13
N ASP A 78 -5.90 -6.66 20.94
CA ASP A 78 -7.03 -7.56 20.61
C ASP A 78 -6.80 -8.89 21.37
N SER A 79 -7.53 -9.08 22.46
CA SER A 79 -7.42 -10.26 23.32
C SER A 79 -7.68 -11.57 22.59
N ARG A 80 -8.43 -11.52 21.47
CA ARG A 80 -8.66 -12.71 20.62
C ARG A 80 -7.42 -13.15 19.83
N LEU A 81 -6.40 -12.27 19.74
CA LEU A 81 -5.12 -12.56 19.09
C LEU A 81 -4.05 -13.01 20.09
N VAL A 82 -4.32 -12.89 21.37
CA VAL A 82 -3.45 -13.38 22.46
C VAL A 82 -3.70 -14.90 22.70
N GLN A 83 -4.11 -15.63 21.67
CA GLN A 83 -4.28 -17.08 21.78
C GLN A 83 -2.93 -17.78 21.84
N GLY A 84 -2.65 -18.39 22.98
CA GLY A 84 -1.47 -19.19 23.26
C GLY A 84 -0.34 -18.37 23.91
N HIS A 85 -0.06 -18.61 25.18
CA HIS A 85 1.14 -18.13 25.84
C HIS A 85 2.37 -18.58 25.03
N GLY A 86 3.13 -17.65 24.48
CA GLY A 86 4.41 -17.93 23.83
C GLY A 86 4.45 -17.84 22.30
N VAL A 87 3.33 -17.69 21.57
CA VAL A 87 3.35 -17.57 20.10
C VAL A 87 3.58 -16.14 19.65
N SER A 88 4.70 -15.89 18.98
CA SER A 88 5.04 -14.61 18.37
C SER A 88 4.27 -14.39 17.06
N ARG A 89 3.71 -13.21 16.87
CA ARG A 89 2.97 -12.86 15.66
C ARG A 89 3.77 -11.97 14.74
N ILE A 90 3.83 -12.36 13.48
CA ILE A 90 4.23 -11.51 12.36
C ILE A 90 2.94 -11.04 11.69
N VAL A 91 2.79 -9.73 11.44
CA VAL A 91 1.60 -9.19 10.78
C VAL A 91 1.95 -8.51 9.47
N GLY A 92 1.19 -8.81 8.42
CA GLY A 92 1.15 -8.09 7.17
C GLY A 92 -0.27 -7.61 6.91
N VAL A 93 -0.41 -6.36 6.47
CA VAL A 93 -1.70 -5.78 6.07
C VAL A 93 -1.49 -5.06 4.74
N ASP A 94 -2.02 -5.64 3.69
CA ASP A 94 -1.86 -5.10 2.33
C ASP A 94 -3.13 -5.42 1.54
N ARG A 95 -3.54 -4.54 0.65
CA ARG A 95 -4.55 -4.91 -0.35
C ARG A 95 -4.02 -6.07 -1.21
N LEU A 96 -4.92 -6.89 -1.69
CA LEU A 96 -4.55 -7.93 -2.65
C LEU A 96 -4.11 -7.28 -3.96
N ASP A 97 -2.81 -7.06 -4.13
CA ASP A 97 -2.21 -6.33 -5.26
C ASP A 97 -0.82 -6.92 -5.56
N TYR A 98 -0.50 -7.10 -6.84
CA TYR A 98 0.78 -7.68 -7.29
C TYR A 98 1.99 -6.85 -6.87
N THR A 99 1.83 -5.55 -6.66
CA THR A 99 2.92 -4.68 -6.19
C THR A 99 3.27 -4.87 -4.73
N LYS A 100 2.41 -5.55 -3.94
CA LYS A 100 2.57 -5.69 -2.49
C LYS A 100 3.50 -6.83 -2.05
N GLY A 101 3.98 -7.66 -3.00
CA GLY A 101 4.98 -8.70 -2.70
C GLY A 101 4.48 -9.79 -1.76
N LEU A 102 3.17 -10.08 -1.78
CA LEU A 102 2.57 -11.06 -0.88
C LEU A 102 3.10 -12.49 -1.13
N PRO A 103 3.26 -12.97 -2.38
CA PRO A 103 3.86 -14.28 -2.63
C PRO A 103 5.30 -14.37 -2.11
N GLN A 104 6.10 -13.32 -2.28
CA GLN A 104 7.47 -13.25 -1.78
C GLN A 104 7.50 -13.32 -0.26
N LYS A 105 6.58 -12.62 0.42
CA LYS A 105 6.42 -12.65 1.88
C LYS A 105 6.12 -14.07 2.38
N PHE A 106 5.19 -14.79 1.74
CA PHE A 106 4.84 -16.16 2.11
C PHE A 106 6.01 -17.12 1.88
N ARG A 107 6.71 -17.00 0.74
CA ARG A 107 7.91 -17.81 0.46
C ARG A 107 9.01 -17.56 1.47
N ALA A 108 9.26 -16.29 1.85
CA ALA A 108 10.25 -15.95 2.85
C ALA A 108 9.88 -16.51 4.23
N PHE A 109 8.61 -16.48 4.60
CA PHE A 109 8.14 -17.09 5.85
C PHE A 109 8.23 -18.63 5.82
N GLY A 110 7.86 -19.27 4.71
CA GLY A 110 8.05 -20.72 4.53
C GLY A 110 9.54 -21.11 4.64
N ARG A 111 10.43 -20.31 4.01
CA ARG A 111 11.88 -20.51 4.10
C ARG A 111 12.41 -20.29 5.51
N PHE A 112 11.85 -19.32 6.25
CA PHE A 112 12.17 -19.10 7.66
C PHE A 112 11.85 -20.34 8.51
N LEU A 113 10.66 -20.95 8.36
CA LEU A 113 10.26 -22.16 9.09
C LEU A 113 11.08 -23.40 8.71
N GLU A 114 11.56 -23.46 7.47
CA GLU A 114 12.44 -24.53 7.00
C GLU A 114 13.82 -24.45 7.65
N LYS A 115 14.43 -23.26 7.64
CA LYS A 115 15.76 -23.01 8.21
C LYS A 115 15.80 -23.03 9.75
N ASN A 116 14.66 -22.77 10.39
CA ASN A 116 14.57 -22.56 11.84
C ASN A 116 13.48 -23.43 12.47
N PRO A 117 13.65 -24.76 12.52
CA PRO A 117 12.63 -25.68 13.05
C PRO A 117 12.18 -25.36 14.48
N GLN A 118 13.05 -24.74 15.30
CA GLN A 118 12.76 -24.35 16.68
C GLN A 118 11.62 -23.31 16.80
N TYR A 119 11.29 -22.58 15.72
CA TYR A 119 10.19 -21.61 15.73
C TYR A 119 8.84 -22.19 15.28
N ARG A 120 8.80 -23.48 14.87
CA ARG A 120 7.53 -24.15 14.57
C ARG A 120 6.73 -24.27 15.87
N GLY A 121 5.43 -24.01 15.80
CA GLY A 121 4.59 -23.88 16.99
C GLY A 121 4.73 -22.55 17.74
N GLN A 122 5.78 -21.74 17.47
CA GLN A 122 6.09 -20.53 18.24
C GLN A 122 5.89 -19.21 17.46
N VAL A 123 5.72 -19.28 16.15
CA VAL A 123 5.56 -18.08 15.30
C VAL A 123 4.41 -18.27 14.33
N VAL A 124 3.59 -17.26 14.14
CA VAL A 124 2.50 -17.24 13.16
C VAL A 124 2.57 -16.00 12.29
N LEU A 125 2.42 -16.16 10.97
CA LEU A 125 2.21 -15.07 10.03
C LEU A 125 0.71 -14.83 9.85
N THR A 126 0.23 -13.65 10.23
CA THR A 126 -1.13 -13.19 9.94
C THR A 126 -1.09 -12.19 8.80
N GLN A 127 -1.59 -12.58 7.63
CA GLN A 127 -1.73 -11.70 6.49
C GLN A 127 -3.18 -11.30 6.30
N ILE A 128 -3.48 -10.01 6.42
CA ILE A 128 -4.78 -9.43 6.08
C ILE A 128 -4.66 -8.84 4.68
N ALA A 129 -5.43 -9.38 3.73
CA ALA A 129 -5.40 -8.97 2.33
C ALA A 129 -6.83 -8.74 1.82
N PRO A 130 -7.42 -7.57 2.11
CA PRO A 130 -8.74 -7.24 1.60
C PRO A 130 -8.76 -7.28 0.06
N PRO A 131 -9.85 -7.78 -0.53
CA PRO A 131 -10.00 -7.83 -1.97
C PRO A 131 -9.97 -6.45 -2.60
N THR A 132 -9.41 -6.35 -3.79
CA THR A 132 -9.42 -5.15 -4.62
C THR A 132 -9.52 -5.55 -6.09
N ARG A 133 -10.25 -4.77 -6.90
CA ARG A 133 -10.32 -4.95 -8.36
C ARG A 133 -10.57 -6.40 -8.80
N GLU A 134 -11.52 -7.09 -8.14
CA GLU A 134 -11.81 -8.52 -8.38
C GLU A 134 -12.22 -8.88 -9.81
N SER A 135 -12.61 -7.88 -10.61
CA SER A 135 -12.94 -8.04 -12.04
C SER A 135 -11.71 -8.14 -12.96
N VAL A 136 -10.50 -7.95 -12.45
CA VAL A 136 -9.26 -7.97 -13.24
C VAL A 136 -8.57 -9.31 -13.06
N GLU A 137 -8.36 -10.04 -14.15
CA GLU A 137 -7.79 -11.40 -14.16
C GLU A 137 -6.45 -11.52 -13.43
N ALA A 138 -5.56 -10.52 -13.54
CA ALA A 138 -4.28 -10.50 -12.86
C ALA A 138 -4.42 -10.58 -11.32
N TYR A 139 -5.51 -10.05 -10.75
CA TYR A 139 -5.78 -10.11 -9.30
C TYR A 139 -6.36 -11.46 -8.88
N LEU A 140 -7.08 -12.14 -9.77
CA LEU A 140 -7.51 -13.53 -9.54
C LEU A 140 -6.31 -14.47 -9.50
N GLY A 141 -5.35 -14.31 -10.41
CA GLY A 141 -4.13 -15.12 -10.45
C GLY A 141 -3.31 -14.99 -9.16
N ILE A 142 -3.10 -13.77 -8.66
CA ILE A 142 -2.34 -13.59 -7.40
C ILE A 142 -3.08 -14.16 -6.19
N ARG A 143 -4.41 -14.12 -6.18
CA ARG A 143 -5.22 -14.75 -5.12
C ARG A 143 -5.01 -16.26 -5.09
N GLN A 144 -5.11 -16.92 -6.26
CA GLN A 144 -4.90 -18.36 -6.38
C GLN A 144 -3.47 -18.75 -5.95
N GLU A 145 -2.47 -17.96 -6.34
CA GLU A 145 -1.08 -18.18 -5.92
C GLU A 145 -0.93 -18.11 -4.40
N LEU A 146 -1.54 -17.10 -3.75
CA LEU A 146 -1.47 -16.94 -2.29
C LEU A 146 -2.19 -18.07 -1.55
N GLU A 147 -3.38 -18.46 -2.01
CA GLU A 147 -4.14 -19.57 -1.43
C GLU A 147 -3.36 -20.87 -1.56
N SER A 148 -2.71 -21.13 -2.70
CA SER A 148 -1.85 -22.28 -2.93
C SER A 148 -0.61 -22.27 -2.02
N LEU A 149 0.09 -21.13 -1.92
CA LEU A 149 1.26 -20.98 -1.06
C LEU A 149 0.91 -21.15 0.42
N ALA A 150 -0.20 -20.53 0.89
CA ALA A 150 -0.65 -20.68 2.25
C ALA A 150 -1.01 -22.15 2.55
N GLY A 151 -1.77 -22.81 1.66
CA GLY A 151 -2.11 -24.22 1.78
C GLY A 151 -0.89 -25.14 1.82
N SER A 152 0.07 -24.91 0.93
CA SER A 152 1.33 -25.69 0.87
C SER A 152 2.17 -25.53 2.14
N ILE A 153 2.37 -24.30 2.62
CA ILE A 153 3.16 -24.02 3.83
C ILE A 153 2.46 -24.56 5.06
N ASN A 154 1.13 -24.37 5.18
CA ASN A 154 0.34 -24.88 6.28
C ASN A 154 0.31 -26.42 6.29
N GLY A 155 0.17 -27.07 5.14
CA GLY A 155 0.20 -28.53 5.04
C GLY A 155 1.58 -29.13 5.32
N ARG A 156 2.67 -28.40 5.01
CA ARG A 156 4.05 -28.87 5.24
C ARG A 156 4.51 -28.72 6.70
N PHE A 157 4.11 -27.63 7.37
CA PHE A 157 4.65 -27.28 8.69
C PHE A 157 3.60 -27.23 9.80
N GLY A 158 2.30 -27.22 9.45
CA GLY A 158 1.22 -27.13 10.42
C GLY A 158 1.11 -28.37 11.30
N GLU A 159 0.58 -28.16 12.49
CA GLU A 159 0.28 -29.20 13.49
C GLU A 159 -1.20 -29.10 13.87
N LEU A 160 -1.72 -30.03 14.67
CA LEU A 160 -3.15 -30.09 15.01
C LEU A 160 -3.65 -28.82 15.71
N ASP A 161 -2.80 -28.19 16.51
CA ASP A 161 -3.10 -27.00 17.31
C ASP A 161 -2.40 -25.72 16.81
N TRP A 162 -1.60 -25.80 15.74
CA TRP A 162 -0.87 -24.67 15.21
C TRP A 162 -0.89 -24.60 13.68
N VAL A 163 -1.30 -23.45 13.15
CA VAL A 163 -1.32 -23.14 11.73
C VAL A 163 -0.36 -21.99 11.43
N PRO A 164 0.70 -22.21 10.61
CA PRO A 164 1.74 -21.21 10.34
C PRO A 164 1.24 -19.90 9.75
N ILE A 165 0.33 -19.97 8.76
CA ILE A 165 -0.16 -18.80 8.04
C ILE A 165 -1.66 -18.64 8.24
N HIS A 166 -2.06 -17.53 8.85
CA HIS A 166 -3.43 -17.07 8.90
C HIS A 166 -3.65 -16.06 7.76
N TYR A 167 -4.18 -16.53 6.63
CA TYR A 167 -4.52 -15.71 5.49
C TYR A 167 -5.97 -15.24 5.59
N ILE A 168 -6.19 -13.92 5.67
CA ILE A 168 -7.50 -13.29 5.90
C ILE A 168 -7.85 -12.42 4.68
N HIS A 169 -8.72 -12.92 3.82
CA HIS A 169 -9.16 -12.27 2.59
C HIS A 169 -10.44 -11.43 2.81
N ARG A 170 -10.38 -10.47 3.74
CA ARG A 170 -11.48 -9.53 4.04
C ARG A 170 -10.98 -8.24 4.67
N SER A 171 -11.76 -7.17 4.53
CA SER A 171 -11.50 -5.90 5.20
C SER A 171 -11.61 -6.02 6.71
N THR A 172 -10.76 -5.28 7.40
CA THR A 172 -10.74 -5.19 8.86
C THR A 172 -10.88 -3.72 9.28
N PRO A 173 -11.79 -3.39 10.21
CA PRO A 173 -11.95 -2.01 10.68
C PRO A 173 -10.65 -1.44 11.26
N ARG A 174 -10.37 -0.16 11.01
CA ARG A 174 -9.12 0.53 11.40
C ARG A 174 -8.79 0.39 12.87
N ARG A 175 -9.78 0.56 13.77
CA ARG A 175 -9.60 0.38 15.22
C ARG A 175 -9.13 -1.02 15.60
N ARG A 176 -9.58 -2.04 14.87
CA ARG A 176 -9.15 -3.42 15.09
C ARG A 176 -7.74 -3.64 14.55
N LEU A 177 -7.39 -3.03 13.41
CA LEU A 177 -6.03 -3.08 12.87
C LEU A 177 -5.01 -2.54 13.87
N ALA A 178 -5.27 -1.40 14.51
CA ALA A 178 -4.39 -0.85 15.54
C ALA A 178 -4.12 -1.85 16.69
N GLY A 179 -5.14 -2.56 17.17
CA GLY A 179 -4.98 -3.62 18.18
C GLY A 179 -4.20 -4.84 17.68
N ILE A 180 -4.36 -5.19 16.39
CA ILE A 180 -3.60 -6.27 15.73
C ILE A 180 -2.12 -5.87 15.63
N TYR A 181 -1.82 -4.65 15.19
CA TYR A 181 -0.46 -4.12 15.11
C TYR A 181 0.23 -4.13 16.48
N ARG A 182 -0.47 -3.64 17.54
CA ARG A 182 0.07 -3.64 18.90
C ARG A 182 0.36 -5.04 19.46
N SER A 183 -0.36 -6.05 18.99
CA SER A 183 -0.20 -7.45 19.42
C SER A 183 0.89 -8.20 18.66
N ALA A 184 1.47 -7.59 17.60
CA ALA A 184 2.40 -8.25 16.73
C ALA A 184 3.86 -7.92 17.10
N ARG A 185 4.69 -8.97 17.24
CA ARG A 185 6.14 -8.85 17.46
C ARG A 185 6.85 -8.27 16.23
N ILE A 186 6.36 -8.55 15.02
CA ILE A 186 6.93 -8.06 13.77
C ILE A 186 5.82 -7.51 12.89
N GLY A 187 6.00 -6.27 12.41
CA GLY A 187 5.26 -5.71 11.28
C GLY A 187 6.04 -5.96 9.99
N MET A 188 5.45 -6.68 9.04
CA MET A 188 6.13 -7.04 7.80
C MET A 188 5.50 -6.32 6.61
N VAL A 189 6.14 -5.24 6.16
CA VAL A 189 5.70 -4.36 5.07
C VAL A 189 6.70 -4.47 3.94
N THR A 190 6.47 -5.40 3.01
CA THR A 190 7.45 -5.79 2.00
C THR A 190 6.92 -5.68 0.57
N PRO A 191 6.40 -4.51 0.14
CA PRO A 191 5.97 -4.33 -1.23
C PRO A 191 7.15 -4.42 -2.22
N LEU A 192 6.87 -4.87 -3.44
CA LEU A 192 7.82 -4.83 -4.56
C LEU A 192 7.97 -3.40 -5.10
N ARG A 193 6.93 -2.59 -4.94
CA ARG A 193 6.90 -1.16 -5.24
C ARG A 193 5.72 -0.50 -4.51
N ASP A 194 6.00 0.61 -3.83
CA ASP A 194 4.96 1.42 -3.19
C ASP A 194 5.42 2.88 -3.09
N GLY A 195 4.54 3.83 -3.41
CA GLY A 195 4.87 5.25 -3.36
C GLY A 195 5.18 5.76 -1.95
N MET A 196 4.48 5.23 -0.92
CA MET A 196 4.75 5.57 0.49
C MET A 196 4.63 4.33 1.37
N ASN A 197 3.46 3.76 1.51
CA ASN A 197 3.01 2.71 2.43
C ASN A 197 2.75 3.18 3.86
N LEU A 198 1.51 3.61 4.10
CA LEU A 198 1.10 4.10 5.42
C LEU A 198 1.04 3.01 6.50
N VAL A 199 0.88 1.73 6.11
CA VAL A 199 0.85 0.60 7.07
C VAL A 199 2.13 0.54 7.91
N ALA A 200 3.29 0.89 7.33
CA ALA A 200 4.55 0.97 8.06
C ALA A 200 4.47 2.02 9.19
N LYS A 201 3.93 3.21 8.89
CA LYS A 201 3.74 4.29 9.87
C LYS A 201 2.66 3.93 10.92
N GLU A 202 1.56 3.30 10.49
CA GLU A 202 0.47 2.82 11.36
C GLU A 202 0.96 1.76 12.34
N TYR A 203 1.78 0.81 11.87
CA TYR A 203 2.38 -0.22 12.73
C TYR A 203 3.24 0.41 13.82
N VAL A 204 4.13 1.34 13.46
CA VAL A 204 5.00 2.04 14.42
C VAL A 204 4.17 2.80 15.46
N ALA A 205 3.15 3.55 15.02
CA ALA A 205 2.30 4.36 15.91
C ALA A 205 1.49 3.51 16.90
N ALA A 206 1.14 2.28 16.53
CA ALA A 206 0.34 1.38 17.36
C ALA A 206 1.14 0.63 18.43
N GLN A 207 2.48 0.63 18.37
CA GLN A 207 3.32 -0.17 19.26
C GLN A 207 3.31 0.33 20.72
N ASP A 208 3.62 -0.58 21.64
CA ASP A 208 3.86 -0.27 23.04
C ASP A 208 5.28 0.23 23.20
N PRO A 209 5.53 1.46 23.66
CA PRO A 209 6.90 1.95 23.87
C PRO A 209 7.72 1.09 24.84
N GLU A 210 7.06 0.43 25.82
CA GLU A 210 7.75 -0.40 26.81
C GLU A 210 8.12 -1.78 26.28
N ASP A 211 7.38 -2.32 25.30
CA ASP A 211 7.68 -3.62 24.67
C ASP A 211 7.27 -3.58 23.17
N PRO A 212 7.95 -2.74 22.36
CA PRO A 212 7.60 -2.57 20.97
C PRO A 212 7.99 -3.78 20.13
N GLY A 213 7.26 -4.00 19.05
CA GLY A 213 7.64 -4.90 17.99
C GLY A 213 8.68 -4.28 17.05
N VAL A 214 9.06 -5.04 16.02
CA VAL A 214 10.07 -4.65 15.01
C VAL A 214 9.40 -4.45 13.66
N LEU A 215 9.75 -3.39 12.95
CA LEU A 215 9.31 -3.15 11.58
C LEU A 215 10.32 -3.74 10.60
N ILE A 216 9.89 -4.68 9.76
CA ILE A 216 10.61 -5.12 8.55
C ILE A 216 9.99 -4.38 7.37
N LEU A 217 10.79 -3.60 6.64
CA LEU A 217 10.33 -2.69 5.60
C LEU A 217 11.09 -2.90 4.30
N SER A 218 10.35 -2.99 3.20
CA SER A 218 10.95 -3.04 1.87
C SER A 218 11.67 -1.74 1.53
N ARG A 219 12.88 -1.85 0.97
CA ARG A 219 13.63 -0.72 0.38
C ARG A 219 12.90 -0.04 -0.79
N PHE A 220 11.87 -0.69 -1.34
CA PHE A 220 11.06 -0.17 -2.46
C PHE A 220 9.75 0.47 -2.02
N ALA A 221 9.54 0.65 -0.70
CA ALA A 221 8.49 1.48 -0.15
C ALA A 221 9.02 2.90 0.09
N GLY A 222 8.27 3.93 -0.32
CA GLY A 222 8.69 5.32 -0.08
C GLY A 222 8.91 5.63 1.41
N ALA A 223 8.16 4.96 2.30
CA ALA A 223 8.36 5.05 3.74
C ALA A 223 9.78 4.68 4.20
N ALA A 224 10.55 3.91 3.42
CA ALA A 224 11.93 3.57 3.75
C ALA A 224 12.89 4.77 3.69
N GLU A 225 12.54 5.83 2.95
CA GLU A 225 13.33 7.08 2.95
C GLU A 225 13.21 7.86 4.29
N GLU A 226 12.20 7.57 5.10
CA GLU A 226 11.95 8.23 6.38
C GLU A 226 12.21 7.32 7.58
N LEU A 227 11.94 6.01 7.44
CA LEU A 227 11.95 5.04 8.52
C LEU A 227 13.22 4.17 8.50
N ASP A 228 14.38 4.81 8.52
CA ASP A 228 15.71 4.20 8.41
C ASP A 228 16.08 3.26 9.57
N ALA A 229 15.49 3.46 10.75
CA ALA A 229 15.66 2.56 11.90
C ALA A 229 14.86 1.24 11.77
N ALA A 230 14.06 1.05 10.70
CA ALA A 230 13.45 -0.24 10.37
C ALA A 230 14.50 -1.25 9.87
N LEU A 231 14.17 -2.54 9.91
CA LEU A 231 14.98 -3.56 9.23
C LEU A 231 14.65 -3.53 7.72
N ILE A 232 15.55 -2.91 6.96
CA ILE A 232 15.35 -2.73 5.52
C ILE A 232 15.71 -4.01 4.76
N VAL A 233 14.78 -4.49 3.93
CA VAL A 233 14.96 -5.72 3.13
C VAL A 233 14.73 -5.46 1.64
N ASN A 234 15.34 -6.33 0.83
CA ASN A 234 14.95 -6.50 -0.56
C ASN A 234 13.93 -7.66 -0.65
N PRO A 235 12.64 -7.41 -0.92
CA PRO A 235 11.62 -8.46 -0.94
C PRO A 235 11.82 -9.54 -2.01
N TYR A 236 12.67 -9.30 -3.01
CA TYR A 236 13.06 -10.31 -4.01
C TYR A 236 14.09 -11.30 -3.45
N ASP A 237 14.82 -10.94 -2.39
CA ASP A 237 15.77 -11.81 -1.71
C ASP A 237 15.07 -12.56 -0.56
N ILE A 238 14.56 -13.73 -0.90
CA ILE A 238 13.83 -14.61 0.02
C ILE A 238 14.72 -15.08 1.17
N GLU A 239 15.98 -15.41 0.88
CA GLU A 239 16.94 -15.92 1.87
C GLU A 239 17.26 -14.83 2.91
N ALA A 240 17.70 -13.66 2.46
CA ALA A 240 18.01 -12.56 3.35
C ALA A 240 16.79 -12.10 4.15
N THR A 241 15.59 -12.07 3.53
CA THR A 241 14.34 -11.70 4.21
C THR A 241 14.00 -12.72 5.32
N SER A 242 14.22 -14.01 5.06
CA SER A 242 14.07 -15.09 6.05
C SER A 242 15.02 -14.91 7.25
N ASP A 243 16.29 -14.58 6.99
CA ASP A 243 17.29 -14.36 8.05
C ASP A 243 16.99 -13.10 8.88
N VAL A 244 16.48 -12.03 8.25
CA VAL A 244 16.01 -10.83 8.94
C VAL A 244 14.81 -11.11 9.86
N MET A 245 13.87 -12.00 9.49
CA MET A 245 12.79 -12.42 10.38
C MET A 245 13.32 -13.06 11.66
N ARG A 246 14.33 -13.95 11.55
CA ARG A 246 14.97 -14.56 12.71
C ARG A 246 15.61 -13.50 13.60
N GLY A 247 16.45 -12.62 13.03
CA GLY A 247 17.09 -11.53 13.79
C GLY A 247 16.08 -10.61 14.48
N ALA A 248 14.92 -10.33 13.84
CA ALA A 248 13.86 -9.53 14.44
C ALA A 248 13.19 -10.22 15.64
N LEU A 249 13.04 -11.54 15.62
CA LEU A 249 12.50 -12.32 16.74
C LEU A 249 13.48 -12.39 17.92
N GLU A 250 14.77 -12.50 17.63
CA GLU A 250 15.87 -12.60 18.59
C GLU A 250 16.32 -11.24 19.16
N MET A 251 15.82 -10.13 18.59
CA MET A 251 16.23 -8.76 18.95
C MET A 251 15.93 -8.45 20.42
N SER A 252 16.93 -7.91 21.13
CA SER A 252 16.80 -7.52 22.52
C SER A 252 15.75 -6.42 22.73
N LEU A 253 15.19 -6.34 23.93
CA LEU A 253 14.20 -5.31 24.26
C LEU A 253 14.78 -3.90 24.11
N ASP A 254 16.02 -3.70 24.52
CA ASP A 254 16.68 -2.39 24.46
C ASP A 254 16.87 -1.93 23.01
N GLU A 255 17.29 -2.82 22.12
CA GLU A 255 17.41 -2.50 20.70
C GLU A 255 16.02 -2.20 20.08
N ARG A 256 14.99 -2.99 20.42
CA ARG A 256 13.62 -2.74 19.93
C ARG A 256 13.10 -1.38 20.39
N ARG A 257 13.35 -1.00 21.65
CA ARG A 257 13.00 0.31 22.20
C ARG A 257 13.73 1.44 21.48
N GLY A 258 15.02 1.32 21.28
CA GLY A 258 15.81 2.33 20.57
C GLY A 258 15.35 2.55 19.14
N ARG A 259 15.11 1.46 18.39
CA ARG A 259 14.57 1.52 17.03
C ARG A 259 13.17 2.14 17.01
N HIS A 260 12.26 1.69 17.88
CA HIS A 260 10.91 2.23 17.95
C HIS A 260 10.90 3.72 18.29
N GLN A 261 11.74 4.17 19.23
CA GLN A 261 11.86 5.59 19.59
C GLN A 261 12.27 6.43 18.38
N ALA A 262 13.27 5.99 17.61
CA ALA A 262 13.72 6.68 16.40
C ALA A 262 12.60 6.72 15.33
N LEU A 263 11.96 5.58 15.05
CA LEU A 263 10.85 5.49 14.10
C LEU A 263 9.66 6.37 14.50
N MET A 264 9.27 6.35 15.77
CA MET A 264 8.15 7.13 16.30
C MET A 264 8.43 8.64 16.23
N ALA A 265 9.66 9.06 16.46
CA ALA A 265 10.07 10.46 16.29
C ALA A 265 9.84 10.93 14.86
N MET A 266 10.19 10.11 13.86
CA MET A 266 9.96 10.42 12.45
C MET A 266 8.48 10.42 12.08
N VAL A 267 7.69 9.44 12.56
CA VAL A 267 6.24 9.38 12.31
C VAL A 267 5.52 10.59 12.91
N LYS A 268 5.91 11.03 14.12
CA LYS A 268 5.35 12.24 14.76
C LYS A 268 5.75 13.51 14.02
N LYS A 269 7.02 13.63 13.60
CA LYS A 269 7.53 14.78 12.86
C LYS A 269 6.81 14.94 11.52
N ASN A 270 6.62 13.84 10.79
CA ASN A 270 6.06 13.80 9.45
C ASN A 270 4.59 13.31 9.50
N ASN A 271 3.79 13.82 10.44
CA ASN A 271 2.38 13.48 10.57
C ASN A 271 1.54 14.13 9.47
N ILE A 272 0.24 13.80 9.42
CA ILE A 272 -0.69 14.32 8.40
C ILE A 272 -0.83 15.85 8.45
N GLY A 273 -0.77 16.44 9.65
CA GLY A 273 -0.83 17.89 9.84
C GLY A 273 0.40 18.59 9.24
N ALA A 274 1.60 18.08 9.52
CA ALA A 274 2.83 18.59 8.96
C ALA A 274 2.86 18.47 7.42
N TRP A 275 2.38 17.35 6.88
CA TRP A 275 2.22 17.16 5.44
C TRP A 275 1.29 18.23 4.83
N CYS A 276 0.10 18.43 5.41
CA CYS A 276 -0.87 19.41 4.94
C CYS A 276 -0.28 20.84 4.95
N GLN A 277 0.34 21.22 6.07
CA GLN A 277 0.96 22.55 6.20
C GLN A 277 2.09 22.78 5.19
N SER A 278 2.97 21.79 5.01
CA SER A 278 4.10 21.90 4.07
C SER A 278 3.63 22.02 2.62
N PHE A 279 2.63 21.22 2.24
CA PHE A 279 2.05 21.25 0.89
C PHE A 279 1.35 22.58 0.62
N LEU A 280 0.48 23.05 1.53
CA LEU A 280 -0.24 24.32 1.37
C LEU A 280 0.71 25.53 1.35
N ALA A 281 1.75 25.52 2.18
CA ALA A 281 2.77 26.57 2.17
C ALA A 281 3.58 26.60 0.86
N ALA A 282 3.87 25.44 0.28
CA ALA A 282 4.53 25.34 -1.01
C ALA A 282 3.61 25.79 -2.15
N LEU A 283 2.35 25.41 -2.12
CA LEU A 283 1.35 25.81 -3.11
C LEU A 283 1.15 27.33 -3.09
N SER A 284 1.02 27.94 -1.92
CA SER A 284 0.88 29.39 -1.77
C SER A 284 2.06 30.16 -2.36
N ARG A 285 3.30 29.62 -2.23
CA ARG A 285 4.49 30.23 -2.83
C ARG A 285 4.55 30.03 -4.35
N ALA A 286 4.13 28.87 -4.84
CA ALA A 286 4.11 28.56 -6.26
C ALA A 286 3.08 29.41 -7.03
N SER A 287 1.95 29.73 -6.39
CA SER A 287 0.83 30.50 -6.96
C SER A 287 0.96 32.04 -6.70
N SER A 288 2.16 32.59 -6.49
CA SER A 288 2.34 34.01 -6.23
C SER A 288 1.93 34.89 -7.43
N PRO A 289 1.20 36.02 -7.21
CA PRO A 289 0.66 36.84 -8.29
C PRO A 289 1.71 37.55 -9.19
N ASP A 290 2.96 37.62 -8.73
CA ASP A 290 4.05 38.26 -9.46
C ASP A 290 4.67 37.40 -10.59
N ASP A 291 4.19 36.19 -10.78
CA ASP A 291 4.62 35.33 -11.88
C ASP A 291 3.65 35.49 -13.06
N PRO A 292 4.09 36.06 -14.22
CA PRO A 292 3.25 36.19 -15.42
C PRO A 292 2.68 34.87 -15.95
N ALA A 293 3.19 33.71 -15.48
CA ALA A 293 2.66 32.39 -15.79
C ALA A 293 1.35 32.05 -15.02
N ASN A 294 0.94 32.85 -14.05
CA ASN A 294 -0.22 32.64 -13.18
C ASN A 294 -1.57 33.06 -13.77
N TRP A 295 -1.67 33.14 -15.07
CA TRP A 295 -2.92 33.51 -15.76
C TRP A 295 -3.89 32.36 -15.91
N PHE A 296 -3.79 31.34 -15.04
CA PHE A 296 -4.83 30.32 -14.93
C PHE A 296 -5.99 30.92 -14.10
N GLN A 297 -6.96 31.48 -14.79
CA GLN A 297 -8.19 31.97 -14.16
C GLN A 297 -8.96 30.77 -13.59
N PRO A 298 -9.29 30.73 -12.28
CA PRO A 298 -9.97 29.61 -11.65
C PRO A 298 -11.45 29.46 -12.04
N GLU A 299 -12.01 30.42 -12.81
CA GLU A 299 -13.42 30.41 -13.21
C GLU A 299 -13.86 29.16 -14.02
N PRO A 300 -13.12 28.69 -15.03
CA PRO A 300 -13.55 27.50 -15.78
C PRO A 300 -13.60 26.21 -14.94
N ILE A 301 -12.73 26.10 -13.94
CA ILE A 301 -12.71 24.93 -13.05
C ILE A 301 -13.81 25.02 -12.02
N ARG A 302 -14.09 26.21 -11.49
CA ARG A 302 -15.17 26.45 -10.55
C ARG A 302 -16.53 26.12 -11.20
N ASP A 303 -16.75 26.58 -12.41
CA ASP A 303 -17.95 26.30 -13.19
C ASP A 303 -18.05 24.83 -13.58
N ALA A 304 -16.95 24.17 -13.94
CA ALA A 304 -16.92 22.73 -14.22
C ALA A 304 -17.25 21.90 -12.97
N LEU A 305 -16.70 22.26 -11.80
CA LEU A 305 -17.00 21.60 -10.51
C LEU A 305 -18.44 21.84 -10.06
N GLU A 306 -18.98 23.05 -10.26
CA GLU A 306 -20.40 23.33 -9.99
C GLU A 306 -21.32 22.58 -10.94
N ASN A 307 -20.97 22.49 -12.21
CA ASN A 307 -21.72 21.72 -13.20
C ASN A 307 -21.69 20.20 -12.90
N LEU A 308 -20.54 19.67 -12.44
CA LEU A 308 -20.44 18.28 -11.97
C LEU A 308 -21.28 18.02 -10.71
N LYS A 309 -21.31 18.95 -9.75
CA LYS A 309 -22.18 18.88 -8.57
C LYS A 309 -23.67 18.93 -8.96
N ARG A 310 -24.06 19.80 -9.88
CA ARG A 310 -25.43 19.90 -10.41
C ARG A 310 -25.84 18.67 -11.22
N ALA A 311 -24.92 18.06 -11.97
CA ALA A 311 -25.16 16.81 -12.70
C ALA A 311 -25.30 15.59 -11.76
N GLY A 312 -24.51 15.53 -10.69
CA GLY A 312 -24.61 14.52 -9.64
C GLY A 312 -25.89 14.61 -8.81
N ALA A 313 -26.43 15.84 -8.62
CA ALA A 313 -27.68 16.07 -7.87
C ALA A 313 -28.95 15.74 -8.72
N ARG A 314 -28.84 15.51 -10.02
CA ARG A 314 -29.98 15.27 -10.91
C ARG A 314 -30.24 13.79 -11.24
N ARG A 315 -29.77 12.84 -10.47
CA ARG A 315 -30.23 11.45 -10.57
C ARG A 315 -31.28 11.17 -9.49
N PRO A 316 -32.60 11.32 -9.79
CA PRO A 316 -33.62 10.72 -8.94
C PRO A 316 -33.50 9.21 -9.09
N VAL A 317 -33.35 8.50 -7.98
CA VAL A 317 -33.57 7.05 -7.92
C VAL A 317 -35.03 6.81 -8.28
N SER A 318 -35.30 6.49 -9.52
CA SER A 318 -36.61 6.01 -9.95
C SER A 318 -36.83 4.64 -9.30
N LYS A 319 -37.67 4.61 -8.29
CA LYS A 319 -38.32 3.37 -7.84
C LYS A 319 -39.18 2.89 -9.00
N ARG A 320 -38.72 1.95 -9.78
CA ARG A 320 -39.58 1.15 -10.63
C ARG A 320 -40.19 0.05 -9.77
N SER A 321 -41.45 0.22 -9.51
CA SER A 321 -42.41 -0.77 -9.06
C SER A 321 -42.32 -2.04 -9.94
N ALA A 322 -42.30 -3.18 -9.25
CA ALA A 322 -42.49 -4.48 -9.85
C ALA A 322 -43.93 -4.54 -10.39
N GLU A 323 -44.09 -4.59 -11.70
CA GLU A 323 -45.31 -5.09 -12.36
C GLU A 323 -44.90 -6.23 -13.27
N THR A 324 -45.50 -7.36 -12.95
CA THR A 324 -45.55 -8.62 -13.66
C THR A 324 -45.98 -8.44 -15.12
N ALA A 325 -45.16 -8.88 -16.05
CA ALA A 325 -45.59 -9.24 -17.38
C ALA A 325 -45.05 -10.63 -17.74
N SER A 326 -45.96 -11.59 -17.59
CA SER A 326 -45.90 -12.91 -18.19
C SER A 326 -45.86 -12.76 -19.71
N THR A 327 -44.78 -13.19 -20.36
CA THR A 327 -44.80 -13.44 -21.80
C THR A 327 -44.04 -14.74 -22.05
N THR A 328 -44.85 -15.78 -22.31
CA THR A 328 -44.47 -17.08 -22.86
C THR A 328 -43.81 -16.88 -24.24
N LEU A 329 -42.59 -17.39 -24.40
CA LEU A 329 -41.96 -17.64 -25.70
C LEU A 329 -41.77 -19.14 -25.90
N PRO A 330 -41.97 -19.66 -27.13
CA PRO A 330 -42.07 -21.09 -27.40
C PRO A 330 -40.69 -21.76 -27.45
N LEU A 331 -40.66 -22.98 -26.93
CA LEU A 331 -39.58 -23.94 -27.03
C LEU A 331 -39.32 -24.33 -28.50
N ALA A 332 -38.17 -23.96 -29.04
CA ALA A 332 -37.61 -24.58 -30.25
C ALA A 332 -36.56 -25.62 -29.79
N GLY A 333 -36.73 -26.83 -30.31
CA GLY A 333 -36.03 -28.02 -29.88
C GLY A 333 -34.53 -28.01 -30.14
N PHE A 334 -33.79 -28.57 -29.20
CA PHE A 334 -32.46 -29.06 -29.44
C PHE A 334 -32.43 -30.56 -29.34
N HIS A 335 -32.08 -31.20 -30.45
CA HIS A 335 -31.79 -32.61 -30.60
C HIS A 335 -30.62 -33.02 -29.72
N ARG A 336 -30.80 -34.09 -28.95
CA ARG A 336 -29.70 -34.87 -28.34
C ARG A 336 -29.15 -35.84 -29.40
N PRO A 337 -27.86 -36.00 -29.56
CA PRO A 337 -27.30 -37.19 -30.17
C PRO A 337 -27.15 -38.28 -29.11
N SER A 338 -27.52 -39.47 -29.49
CA SER A 338 -27.53 -40.75 -28.78
C SER A 338 -26.12 -41.24 -28.47
N GLU A 339 -25.97 -41.81 -27.28
CA GLU A 339 -24.90 -42.77 -26.93
C GLU A 339 -24.93 -43.97 -27.90
N ARG A 340 -23.77 -44.29 -28.49
CA ARG A 340 -23.29 -45.68 -28.69
C ARG A 340 -21.90 -45.71 -29.31
N GLU A 341 -21.16 -46.72 -28.81
CA GLU A 341 -19.89 -47.33 -29.25
C GLU A 341 -18.63 -46.68 -28.66
N ALA A 342 -18.10 -47.24 -27.60
CA ALA A 342 -17.54 -48.60 -27.28
C ALA A 342 -16.14 -48.79 -27.89
N MET A 343 -15.24 -48.90 -27.11
CA MET A 343 -14.03 -49.67 -26.82
C MET A 343 -12.87 -48.80 -26.39
#